data_9654d9828d47e613d8cc5d86f1ec1f7f
#
_entry.id   9654d9828d47e613d8cc5d86f1ec1f7f
#
_cell.length_a   1.000
_cell.length_b   1.000
_cell.length_c   1.000
_cell.angle_alpha   90.00
_cell.angle_beta   90.00
_cell.angle_gamma   90.00
#
_symmetry.space_group_name_H-M   'P 1'
#
loop_
_entity.id
_entity.type
_entity.pdbx_description
1 polymer ?
#
loop_
_entity_poly.entity_id
_entity_poly.type
_entity_poly.pdbx_seq_one_letter_code
_entity_poly.pdbx_strand_id
1 'polypeptide(L)'
;MANYSTSQFKNGMKLMLDGNPCSIVNNEIVKPGKGQAFNRVKFKDLITGKSLIKTFKSGESLESADVMELDMQYLYNDGSAWNFMDIESFEQHAIDDSYMDDARGYLVEQDMCIVVLWNNNPISVTPPIHVMLEVLDTDPGLKGDSAGTGGKPATMNTGVVVQVPLFIGIGEVIK
;
A
#
# COMPACT_ATOMS: atom_id res chain seq x y z
N MET A 1 -6.10 5.52 25.34
CA MET A 1 -6.46 4.85 24.08
C MET A 1 -7.70 4.00 24.32
N ALA A 2 -8.59 3.90 23.36
CA ALA A 2 -9.84 3.15 23.51
C ALA A 2 -9.60 1.66 23.31
N ASN A 3 -10.31 0.81 24.07
CA ASN A 3 -10.33 -0.63 23.88
C ASN A 3 -11.64 -1.03 23.21
N TYR A 4 -11.55 -1.87 22.19
CA TYR A 4 -12.69 -2.40 21.47
C TYR A 4 -12.81 -3.90 21.71
N SER A 5 -14.01 -4.33 22.13
CA SER A 5 -14.30 -5.76 22.29
C SER A 5 -14.57 -6.42 20.95
N THR A 6 -14.49 -7.75 20.91
CA THR A 6 -14.77 -8.56 19.72
C THR A 6 -16.13 -8.29 19.09
N SER A 7 -17.13 -7.92 19.88
CA SER A 7 -18.46 -7.55 19.40
C SER A 7 -18.50 -6.24 18.63
N GLN A 8 -17.50 -5.40 18.80
CA GLN A 8 -17.37 -4.09 18.15
C GLN A 8 -16.48 -4.12 16.92
N PHE A 9 -15.80 -5.23 16.65
CA PHE A 9 -14.89 -5.36 15.54
C PHE A 9 -15.59 -5.19 14.20
N LYS A 10 -15.12 -4.27 13.39
CA LYS A 10 -15.60 -3.99 12.03
C LYS A 10 -14.43 -3.94 11.06
N ASN A 11 -14.69 -4.28 9.81
CA ASN A 11 -13.70 -4.13 8.74
C ASN A 11 -13.23 -2.67 8.64
N GLY A 12 -11.94 -2.48 8.46
CA GLY A 12 -11.30 -1.17 8.40
C GLY A 12 -10.85 -0.59 9.74
N MET A 13 -11.26 -1.17 10.89
CA MET A 13 -10.79 -0.71 12.20
C MET A 13 -9.28 -0.92 12.34
N LYS A 14 -8.63 0.08 12.94
CA LYS A 14 -7.19 0.07 13.23
C LYS A 14 -6.99 -0.26 14.70
N LEU A 15 -6.37 -1.39 14.98
CA LEU A 15 -6.17 -1.94 16.32
C LEU A 15 -4.71 -2.35 16.51
N MET A 16 -4.26 -2.31 17.75
CA MET A 16 -2.93 -2.80 18.13
C MET A 16 -2.96 -4.32 18.27
N LEU A 17 -2.09 -5.00 17.57
CA LEU A 17 -1.93 -6.45 17.64
C LEU A 17 -0.45 -6.80 17.74
N ASP A 18 -0.08 -7.46 18.85
CA ASP A 18 1.30 -7.89 19.11
C ASP A 18 2.34 -6.74 18.97
N GLY A 19 1.96 -5.51 19.32
CA GLY A 19 2.81 -4.31 19.26
C GLY A 19 2.79 -3.56 17.93
N ASN A 20 2.09 -4.06 16.91
CA ASN A 20 1.97 -3.41 15.60
C ASN A 20 0.55 -2.89 15.35
N PRO A 21 0.42 -1.75 14.65
CA PRO A 21 -0.88 -1.29 14.18
C PRO A 21 -1.36 -2.18 13.03
N CYS A 22 -2.56 -2.71 13.16
CA CYS A 22 -3.17 -3.60 12.18
C CYS A 22 -4.56 -3.11 11.77
N SER A 23 -4.94 -3.32 10.54
CA SER A 23 -6.29 -3.08 10.05
C SER A 23 -7.08 -4.37 9.96
N ILE A 24 -8.33 -4.37 10.42
CA ILE A 24 -9.24 -5.50 10.22
C ILE A 24 -9.65 -5.56 8.75
N VAL A 25 -9.32 -6.66 8.09
CA VAL A 25 -9.73 -6.94 6.71
C VAL A 25 -11.05 -7.69 6.68
N ASN A 26 -11.22 -8.65 7.58
CA ASN A 26 -12.46 -9.43 7.71
C ASN A 26 -12.64 -9.90 9.15
N ASN A 27 -13.89 -9.91 9.61
CA ASN A 27 -14.28 -10.42 10.92
C ASN A 27 -15.42 -11.41 10.74
N GLU A 28 -15.18 -12.67 11.01
CA GLU A 28 -16.14 -13.76 10.94
C GLU A 28 -16.50 -14.23 12.34
N ILE A 29 -17.79 -14.22 12.67
CA ILE A 29 -18.31 -14.76 13.93
C ILE A 29 -18.66 -16.22 13.71
N VAL A 30 -17.96 -17.14 14.37
CA VAL A 30 -18.21 -18.58 14.30
C VAL A 30 -18.97 -19.01 15.55
N LYS A 31 -20.15 -19.60 15.32
CA LYS A 31 -20.99 -20.18 16.37
C LYS A 31 -20.98 -21.71 16.20
N PRO A 32 -20.10 -22.43 16.88
CA PRO A 32 -20.09 -23.89 16.82
C PRO A 32 -21.36 -24.46 17.48
N GLY A 33 -21.85 -25.59 17.00
CA GLY A 33 -23.04 -26.27 17.57
C GLY A 33 -22.81 -26.72 19.02
N LYS A 34 -21.57 -26.92 19.45
CA LYS A 34 -21.15 -27.16 20.84
C LYS A 34 -19.93 -26.29 21.12
N GLY A 35 -20.01 -25.44 22.15
CA GLY A 35 -18.93 -24.55 22.57
C GLY A 35 -19.29 -23.08 22.49
N GLN A 36 -18.36 -22.24 22.93
CA GLN A 36 -18.53 -20.79 22.91
C GLN A 36 -18.28 -20.21 21.51
N ALA A 37 -19.05 -19.18 21.15
CA ALA A 37 -18.80 -18.41 19.95
C ALA A 37 -17.42 -17.74 20.01
N PHE A 38 -16.77 -17.65 18.87
CA PHE A 38 -15.49 -16.97 18.71
C PHE A 38 -15.45 -16.15 17.41
N ASN A 39 -14.58 -15.18 17.38
CA ASN A 39 -14.32 -14.37 16.19
C ASN A 39 -13.04 -14.84 15.52
N ARG A 40 -13.11 -15.14 14.23
CA ARG A 40 -11.96 -15.34 13.37
C ARG A 40 -11.71 -14.06 12.62
N VAL A 41 -10.63 -13.36 12.94
CA VAL A 41 -10.35 -12.03 12.39
C VAL A 41 -9.12 -12.08 11.50
N LYS A 42 -9.26 -11.60 10.26
CA LYS A 42 -8.15 -11.40 9.35
C LYS A 42 -7.68 -9.96 9.47
N PHE A 43 -6.41 -9.79 9.80
CA PHE A 43 -5.73 -8.51 9.90
C PHE A 43 -4.75 -8.31 8.76
N LYS A 44 -4.50 -7.06 8.42
CA LYS A 44 -3.33 -6.61 7.65
C LYS A 44 -2.45 -5.78 8.59
N ASP A 45 -1.21 -6.23 8.79
CA ASP A 45 -0.19 -5.45 9.49
C ASP A 45 0.18 -4.24 8.64
N LEU A 46 0.07 -3.04 9.19
CA LEU A 46 0.27 -1.80 8.45
C LEU A 46 1.75 -1.43 8.27
N ILE A 47 2.65 -2.03 9.06
CA ILE A 47 4.10 -1.83 8.92
C ILE A 47 4.65 -2.79 7.87
N THR A 48 4.33 -4.09 7.99
CA THR A 48 4.91 -5.14 7.13
C THR A 48 4.09 -5.44 5.89
N GLY A 49 2.83 -4.98 5.83
CA GLY A 49 1.88 -5.29 4.75
C GLY A 49 1.35 -6.73 4.76
N LYS A 50 1.82 -7.58 5.67
CA LYS A 50 1.45 -8.99 5.73
C LYS A 50 0.05 -9.18 6.30
N SER A 51 -0.67 -10.17 5.78
CA SER A 51 -1.95 -10.61 6.34
C SER A 51 -1.74 -11.73 7.36
N LEU A 52 -2.49 -11.66 8.45
CA LEU A 52 -2.52 -12.70 9.48
C LEU A 52 -3.95 -12.95 9.95
N ILE A 53 -4.21 -14.14 10.44
CA ILE A 53 -5.51 -14.53 10.98
C ILE A 53 -5.33 -14.86 12.46
N LYS A 54 -6.18 -14.29 13.30
CA LYS A 54 -6.18 -14.56 14.74
C LYS A 54 -7.61 -14.84 15.21
N THR A 55 -7.73 -15.75 16.15
CA THR A 55 -9.01 -16.14 16.75
C THR A 55 -9.12 -15.55 18.14
N PHE A 56 -10.27 -14.93 18.42
CA PHE A 56 -10.60 -14.30 19.71
C PHE A 56 -11.82 -14.94 20.31
N LYS A 57 -11.76 -15.17 21.61
CA LYS A 57 -12.94 -15.58 22.37
C LYS A 57 -13.89 -14.39 22.53
N SER A 58 -15.17 -14.69 22.71
CA SER A 58 -16.15 -13.65 23.05
C SER A 58 -15.76 -12.91 24.34
N GLY A 59 -15.71 -11.57 24.28
CA GLY A 59 -15.31 -10.72 25.40
C GLY A 59 -13.85 -10.30 25.44
N GLU A 60 -12.99 -10.85 24.58
CA GLU A 60 -11.64 -10.30 24.40
C GLU A 60 -11.69 -8.92 23.77
N SER A 61 -10.67 -8.11 24.01
CA SER A 61 -10.57 -6.74 23.48
C SER A 61 -9.16 -6.43 22.99
N LEU A 62 -9.07 -5.51 22.05
CA LEU A 62 -7.83 -4.94 21.55
C LEU A 62 -7.86 -3.42 21.71
N GLU A 63 -6.68 -2.85 21.92
CA GLU A 63 -6.49 -1.41 21.96
C GLU A 63 -6.57 -0.79 20.57
N SER A 64 -7.15 0.41 20.45
CA SER A 64 -7.14 1.15 19.20
C SER A 64 -5.72 1.59 18.84
N ALA A 65 -5.39 1.55 17.55
CA ALA A 65 -4.16 2.14 17.05
C ALA A 65 -4.43 3.59 16.58
N ASP A 66 -3.55 4.50 16.95
CA ASP A 66 -3.58 5.89 16.47
C ASP A 66 -2.98 5.95 15.04
N VAL A 67 -3.80 5.61 14.07
CA VAL A 67 -3.45 5.54 12.67
C VAL A 67 -4.29 6.52 11.87
N MET A 68 -3.63 7.36 11.08
CA MET A 68 -4.24 8.27 10.13
C MET A 68 -3.83 7.89 8.71
N GLU A 69 -4.77 7.97 7.79
CA GLU A 69 -4.52 7.85 6.35
C GLU A 69 -4.72 9.24 5.74
N LEU A 70 -3.69 9.78 5.11
CA LEU A 70 -3.68 11.12 4.54
C LEU A 70 -3.37 11.07 3.05
N ASP A 71 -4.09 11.87 2.27
CA ASP A 71 -3.76 12.12 0.87
C ASP A 71 -2.61 13.12 0.81
N MET A 72 -1.47 12.68 0.29
CA MET A 72 -0.28 13.50 0.16
C MET A 72 0.22 13.55 -1.27
N GLN A 73 0.75 14.69 -1.68
CA GLN A 73 1.40 14.86 -2.96
C GLN A 73 2.89 14.57 -2.83
N TYR A 74 3.40 13.69 -3.70
CA TYR A 74 4.83 13.46 -3.82
C TYR A 74 5.51 14.68 -4.43
N LEU A 75 6.52 15.20 -3.76
CA LEU A 75 7.26 16.39 -4.20
C LEU A 75 8.56 16.01 -4.91
N TYR A 76 9.49 15.41 -4.18
CA TYR A 76 10.82 15.03 -4.68
C TYR A 76 11.51 14.05 -3.75
N ASN A 77 12.56 13.41 -4.26
CA ASN A 77 13.51 12.63 -3.46
C ASN A 77 14.84 13.40 -3.42
N ASP A 78 15.36 13.67 -2.22
CA ASP A 78 16.63 14.37 -2.01
C ASP A 78 17.84 13.44 -1.90
N GLY A 79 17.65 12.14 -2.14
CA GLY A 79 18.66 11.10 -2.02
C GLY A 79 18.76 10.46 -0.63
N SER A 80 18.14 11.06 0.39
CA SER A 80 18.05 10.52 1.74
C SER A 80 16.62 10.20 2.17
N ALA A 81 15.66 10.96 1.66
CA ALA A 81 14.25 10.81 1.99
C ALA A 81 13.35 11.20 0.81
N TRP A 82 12.15 10.66 0.84
CA TRP A 82 11.07 10.98 -0.08
C TRP A 82 10.16 12.02 0.58
N ASN A 83 10.04 13.19 -0.06
CA ASN A 83 9.33 14.33 0.48
C ASN A 83 7.91 14.38 -0.07
N PHE A 84 6.93 14.42 0.82
CA PHE A 84 5.51 14.50 0.54
C PHE A 84 4.89 15.71 1.22
N MET A 85 3.82 16.23 0.67
CA MET A 85 3.05 17.33 1.24
C MET A 85 1.61 16.89 1.43
N ASP A 86 1.10 17.06 2.64
CA ASP A 86 -0.32 16.92 2.94
C ASP A 86 -1.10 18.00 2.20
N ILE A 87 -2.10 17.62 1.42
CA ILE A 87 -2.87 18.53 0.57
C ILE A 87 -3.83 19.43 1.36
N GLU A 88 -4.15 19.08 2.60
CA GLU A 88 -5.06 19.85 3.45
C GLU A 88 -4.31 20.84 4.35
N SER A 89 -3.28 20.35 5.05
CA SER A 89 -2.48 21.16 5.99
C SER A 89 -1.28 21.86 5.35
N PHE A 90 -0.85 21.42 4.15
CA PHE A 90 0.39 21.82 3.49
C PHE A 90 1.66 21.53 4.27
N GLU A 91 1.57 20.68 5.28
CA GLU A 91 2.74 20.19 6.00
C GLU A 91 3.53 19.21 5.14
N GLN A 92 4.86 19.31 5.23
CA GLN A 92 5.75 18.40 4.52
C GLN A 92 6.24 17.29 5.45
N HIS A 93 6.27 16.08 4.93
CA HIS A 93 6.73 14.89 5.61
C HIS A 93 7.84 14.23 4.81
N ALA A 94 8.98 14.01 5.47
CA ALA A 94 10.08 13.23 4.90
C ALA A 94 9.90 11.77 5.28
N ILE A 95 9.83 10.90 4.29
CA ILE A 95 9.60 9.46 4.47
C ILE A 95 10.86 8.71 4.10
N ASP A 96 11.32 7.86 5.00
CA ASP A 96 12.49 7.03 4.79
C ASP A 96 12.26 6.02 3.65
N ASP A 97 13.32 5.77 2.89
CA ASP A 97 13.30 4.87 1.74
C ASP A 97 12.82 3.44 2.06
N SER A 98 12.98 2.99 3.31
CA SER A 98 12.52 1.67 3.77
C SER A 98 10.99 1.49 3.75
N TYR A 99 10.23 2.60 3.74
CA TYR A 99 8.76 2.56 3.65
C TYR A 99 8.23 2.72 2.23
N MET A 100 9.13 2.79 1.23
CA MET A 100 8.79 3.08 -0.17
C MET A 100 8.76 1.85 -1.08
N ASP A 101 8.92 0.63 -0.55
CA ASP A 101 9.14 -0.59 -1.33
C ASP A 101 8.13 -0.78 -2.48
N ASP A 102 6.83 -0.57 -2.20
CA ASP A 102 5.77 -0.73 -3.20
C ASP A 102 5.62 0.48 -4.13
N ALA A 103 6.15 1.63 -3.75
CA ALA A 103 5.93 2.90 -4.44
C ALA A 103 7.15 3.40 -5.22
N ARG A 104 8.34 3.01 -4.80
CA ARG A 104 9.64 3.56 -5.26
C ARG A 104 9.78 3.65 -6.77
N GLY A 105 9.38 2.63 -7.51
CA GLY A 105 9.53 2.55 -8.96
C GLY A 105 8.39 3.16 -9.76
N TYR A 106 7.34 3.64 -9.11
CA TYR A 106 6.10 4.04 -9.78
C TYR A 106 5.69 5.48 -9.53
N LEU A 107 6.40 6.23 -8.69
CA LEU A 107 6.07 7.62 -8.39
C LEU A 107 6.80 8.61 -9.29
N VAL A 108 6.03 9.56 -9.80
CA VAL A 108 6.50 10.77 -10.48
C VAL A 108 6.13 11.96 -9.61
N GLU A 109 6.94 13.02 -9.65
CA GLU A 109 6.64 14.28 -8.93
C GLU A 109 5.21 14.75 -9.22
N GLN A 110 4.53 15.21 -8.19
CA GLN A 110 3.13 15.63 -8.14
C GLN A 110 2.09 14.50 -8.11
N ASP A 111 2.48 13.23 -8.12
CA ASP A 111 1.55 12.12 -7.91
C ASP A 111 0.91 12.18 -6.53
N MET A 112 -0.38 11.82 -6.48
CA MET A 112 -1.14 11.73 -5.24
C MET A 112 -1.01 10.34 -4.65
N CYS A 113 -0.60 10.26 -3.38
CA CYS A 113 -0.40 9.01 -2.66
C CYS A 113 -1.21 8.99 -1.38
N ILE A 114 -1.54 7.80 -0.89
CA ILE A 114 -2.07 7.63 0.45
C ILE A 114 -0.89 7.29 1.37
N VAL A 115 -0.64 8.15 2.34
CA VAL A 115 0.38 7.96 3.37
C VAL A 115 -0.29 7.58 4.67
N VAL A 116 0.17 6.49 5.26
CA VAL A 116 -0.30 6.02 6.57
C VAL A 116 0.65 6.50 7.64
N LEU A 117 0.12 7.25 8.61
CA LEU A 117 0.83 7.70 9.80
C LEU A 117 0.37 6.88 11.01
N TRP A 118 1.32 6.42 11.79
CA TRP A 118 1.09 5.81 13.09
C TRP A 118 1.81 6.62 14.16
N ASN A 119 1.06 7.14 15.15
CA ASN A 119 1.58 8.10 16.14
C ASN A 119 2.33 9.27 15.46
N ASN A 120 1.75 9.82 14.40
CA ASN A 120 2.31 10.88 13.54
C ASN A 120 3.60 10.52 12.78
N ASN A 121 4.03 9.26 12.78
CA ASN A 121 5.18 8.79 12.01
C ASN A 121 4.73 8.04 10.75
N PRO A 122 5.24 8.38 9.56
CA PRO A 122 4.93 7.64 8.35
C PRO A 122 5.40 6.19 8.44
N ILE A 123 4.51 5.25 8.10
CA ILE A 123 4.82 3.81 8.12
C ILE A 123 4.55 3.11 6.79
N SER A 124 3.83 3.75 5.87
CA SER A 124 3.49 3.15 4.58
C SER A 124 3.09 4.22 3.59
N VAL A 125 3.47 4.03 2.33
CA VAL A 125 3.06 4.85 1.19
C VAL A 125 2.41 3.96 0.16
N THR A 126 1.19 4.28 -0.22
CA THR A 126 0.46 3.60 -1.30
C THR A 126 0.42 4.51 -2.51
N PRO A 127 1.04 4.11 -3.64
CA PRO A 127 1.00 4.89 -4.88
C PRO A 127 -0.41 4.88 -5.46
N PRO A 128 -0.72 5.79 -6.40
CA PRO A 128 -1.99 5.74 -7.12
C PRO A 128 -2.12 4.41 -7.88
N ILE A 129 -3.37 3.96 -8.08
CA ILE A 129 -3.69 2.69 -8.77
C ILE A 129 -3.12 2.69 -10.20
N HIS A 130 -3.05 3.85 -10.81
CA HIS A 130 -2.51 4.06 -12.15
C HIS A 130 -1.53 5.21 -12.13
N VAL A 131 -0.39 5.00 -12.77
CA VAL A 131 0.65 6.01 -12.99
C VAL A 131 0.93 6.13 -14.48
N MET A 132 1.38 7.32 -14.90
CA MET A 132 1.78 7.57 -16.28
C MET A 132 3.31 7.63 -16.32
N LEU A 133 3.93 6.66 -16.98
CA LEU A 133 5.37 6.56 -17.07
C LEU A 133 5.82 6.58 -18.53
N GLU A 134 6.93 7.26 -18.80
CA GLU A 134 7.57 7.30 -20.12
C GLU A 134 8.57 6.16 -20.26
N VAL A 135 8.56 5.53 -21.41
CA VAL A 135 9.52 4.49 -21.79
C VAL A 135 10.83 5.13 -22.19
N LEU A 136 11.89 4.92 -21.39
CA LEU A 136 13.24 5.41 -21.69
C LEU A 136 14.01 4.46 -22.58
N ASP A 137 13.85 3.15 -22.38
CA ASP A 137 14.58 2.13 -23.12
C ASP A 137 13.75 0.85 -23.27
N THR A 138 13.75 0.26 -24.45
CA THR A 138 13.12 -1.02 -24.75
C THR A 138 13.69 -1.59 -26.04
N ASP A 139 13.58 -2.90 -26.20
CA ASP A 139 13.97 -3.56 -27.44
C ASP A 139 13.10 -3.08 -28.63
N PRO A 140 13.68 -2.99 -29.85
CA PRO A 140 12.90 -2.66 -31.03
C PRO A 140 11.83 -3.73 -31.27
N GLY A 141 10.59 -3.29 -31.47
CA GLY A 141 9.49 -4.18 -31.84
C GLY A 141 9.72 -4.78 -33.22
N LEU A 142 9.65 -6.10 -33.36
CA LEU A 142 9.64 -6.75 -34.64
C LEU A 142 8.26 -6.54 -35.30
N LYS A 143 8.24 -5.85 -36.44
CA LYS A 143 7.04 -5.76 -37.27
C LYS A 143 6.70 -7.17 -37.78
N GLY A 144 5.63 -7.75 -37.25
CA GLY A 144 5.13 -9.03 -37.72
C GLY A 144 4.72 -10.04 -36.66
N ASP A 145 5.14 -9.89 -35.41
CA ASP A 145 4.72 -10.76 -34.30
C ASP A 145 3.44 -10.26 -33.62
N SER A 146 2.37 -10.15 -34.38
CA SER A 146 1.04 -9.86 -33.81
C SER A 146 0.35 -11.09 -33.19
N ALA A 147 1.02 -12.24 -33.13
CA ALA A 147 0.45 -13.50 -32.69
C ALA A 147 1.08 -14.06 -31.41
N GLY A 148 2.05 -13.39 -30.80
CA GLY A 148 2.69 -13.83 -29.55
C GLY A 148 2.08 -13.17 -28.33
N THR A 149 1.66 -13.94 -27.37
CA THR A 149 1.34 -13.53 -25.99
C THR A 149 2.60 -13.06 -25.22
N GLY A 150 3.62 -12.59 -25.91
CA GLY A 150 4.89 -12.16 -25.36
C GLY A 150 4.94 -10.64 -25.15
N GLY A 151 5.39 -10.23 -23.97
CA GLY A 151 5.84 -8.87 -23.72
C GLY A 151 7.35 -8.77 -23.87
N LYS A 152 7.85 -7.54 -23.97
CA LYS A 152 9.28 -7.23 -23.89
C LYS A 152 9.55 -6.33 -22.68
N PRO A 153 10.76 -6.37 -22.11
CA PRO A 153 11.11 -5.48 -21.02
C PRO A 153 11.23 -4.04 -21.52
N ALA A 154 10.75 -3.10 -20.74
CA ALA A 154 10.93 -1.68 -20.95
C ALA A 154 11.38 -1.01 -19.65
N THR A 155 12.42 -0.17 -19.74
CA THR A 155 12.88 0.66 -18.64
C THR A 155 12.14 1.99 -18.67
N MET A 156 11.48 2.30 -17.57
CA MET A 156 10.68 3.51 -17.44
C MET A 156 11.52 4.69 -16.92
N ASN A 157 10.99 5.91 -17.03
CA ASN A 157 11.65 7.13 -16.55
C ASN A 157 11.91 7.16 -15.04
N THR A 158 11.25 6.29 -14.27
CA THR A 158 11.51 6.08 -12.84
C THR A 158 12.60 5.06 -12.55
N GLY A 159 13.13 4.39 -13.59
CA GLY A 159 14.13 3.32 -13.47
C GLY A 159 13.55 1.92 -13.29
N VAL A 160 12.24 1.78 -13.08
CA VAL A 160 11.60 0.45 -12.98
C VAL A 160 11.55 -0.22 -14.35
N VAL A 161 11.72 -1.55 -14.37
CA VAL A 161 11.57 -2.37 -15.56
C VAL A 161 10.24 -3.09 -15.52
N VAL A 162 9.42 -2.87 -16.55
CA VAL A 162 8.09 -3.49 -16.69
C VAL A 162 7.96 -4.25 -17.99
N GLN A 163 7.06 -5.23 -18.04
CA GLN A 163 6.74 -5.95 -19.27
C GLN A 163 5.69 -5.17 -20.05
N VAL A 164 6.02 -4.82 -21.29
CA VAL A 164 5.13 -4.07 -22.18
C VAL A 164 4.85 -4.88 -23.45
N PRO A 165 3.73 -4.61 -24.15
CA PRO A 165 3.47 -5.18 -25.47
C PRO A 165 4.60 -4.87 -26.45
N LEU A 166 4.79 -5.76 -27.44
CA LEU A 166 5.89 -5.65 -28.41
C LEU A 166 5.85 -4.38 -29.26
N PHE A 167 4.68 -3.77 -29.44
CA PHE A 167 4.50 -2.56 -30.25
C PHE A 167 4.90 -1.26 -29.55
N ILE A 168 5.11 -1.29 -28.22
CA ILE A 168 5.50 -0.11 -27.46
C ILE A 168 6.93 0.31 -27.80
N GLY A 169 7.13 1.61 -28.06
CA GLY A 169 8.42 2.21 -28.41
C GLY A 169 8.97 3.14 -27.35
N ILE A 170 10.25 3.53 -27.54
CA ILE A 170 10.91 4.54 -26.70
C ILE A 170 10.18 5.89 -26.86
N GLY A 171 10.01 6.62 -25.76
CA GLY A 171 9.32 7.91 -25.70
C GLY A 171 7.80 7.82 -25.59
N GLU A 172 7.22 6.61 -25.62
CA GLU A 172 5.80 6.44 -25.36
C GLU A 172 5.50 6.55 -23.88
N VAL A 173 4.39 7.21 -23.54
CA VAL A 173 3.85 7.29 -22.18
C VAL A 173 2.77 6.24 -22.02
N ILE A 174 2.97 5.36 -21.06
CA ILE A 174 2.05 4.26 -20.78
C ILE A 174 1.45 4.38 -19.37
N LYS A 175 0.28 3.77 -19.19
CA LYS A 175 -0.47 3.76 -17.95
C LYS A 175 -0.40 2.41 -17.26
#